data_fc0027fc731507eb6a4e365696e73588
#
_entry.id   fc0027fc731507eb6a4e365696e73588
#
_cell.length_a   1.000
_cell.length_b   1.000
_cell.length_c   1.000
_cell.angle_alpha   90.00
_cell.angle_beta   90.00
_cell.angle_gamma   90.00
#
_symmetry.space_group_name_H-M   'P 1'
#
loop_
_entity.id
_entity.type
_entity.pdbx_description
1 polymer ?
#
loop_
_entity_poly.entity_id
_entity_poly.type
_entity_poly.pdbx_seq_one_letter_code
_entity_poly.pdbx_strand_id
1 'polypeptide(L)'
;MDLIRLANEVKPYAVSMVDTYGLMHQNNLKHYFDLLDQYLLPEIGLGYHAHNNFQMGYANCITMMSQVTDRLLLVDGTIYGMGKSAGNAPIELIAMYMNSNLGKNYDISQFLEAIDANITSFYTPATWGYNMFFYLAASNDCHPTYVSDLMKKKTLSVKQINELLGRLQGDKKLLYDKKYMEQLYLEYQENDIDDTLDVQALKELFGSRKLLLLGTGDSVTEQEELLKNFINENNPIVISMNYIPDNISPDMIFLSNSKKYVQIASKLSRHQGEYKIIATSNVTKTSGAFDYTVRYKDVLDTEENAIPDVAFAVLLKTMEKVGVKEVYLGGIDGFNETHNGIYLDDEERCDYGIKHTDELNEYVNQMMQRMNKTIKLNLLTKSIYTL
;
A
#
# COMPACT_ATOMS: atom_id res chain seq x y z
N MET A 1 32.13 19.02 -10.13
CA MET A 1 33.26 19.60 -10.87
C MET A 1 34.05 18.54 -11.65
N ASP A 2 34.31 17.34 -11.07
CA ASP A 2 35.11 16.29 -11.77
C ASP A 2 34.45 15.77 -13.05
N LEU A 3 33.12 15.61 -13.07
CA LEU A 3 32.39 15.22 -14.29
C LEU A 3 32.46 16.26 -15.39
N ILE A 4 32.44 17.56 -15.07
CA ILE A 4 32.58 18.65 -16.04
C ILE A 4 33.99 18.65 -16.63
N ARG A 5 35.04 18.44 -15.80
CA ARG A 5 36.41 18.32 -16.27
C ARG A 5 36.55 17.14 -17.23
N LEU A 6 36.01 15.97 -16.86
CA LEU A 6 36.04 14.80 -17.73
C LEU A 6 35.31 15.03 -19.06
N ALA A 7 34.13 15.67 -19.01
CA ALA A 7 33.40 16.04 -20.23
C ALA A 7 34.19 16.96 -21.13
N ASN A 8 34.88 17.94 -20.55
CA ASN A 8 35.75 18.84 -21.32
C ASN A 8 36.98 18.13 -21.92
N GLU A 9 37.50 17.09 -21.26
CA GLU A 9 38.60 16.27 -21.79
C GLU A 9 38.11 15.38 -22.95
N VAL A 10 36.96 14.71 -22.76
CA VAL A 10 36.38 13.76 -23.73
C VAL A 10 35.72 14.46 -24.92
N LYS A 11 35.21 15.69 -24.72
CA LYS A 11 34.48 16.50 -25.72
C LYS A 11 33.31 15.74 -26.37
N PRO A 12 32.33 15.24 -25.60
CA PRO A 12 31.16 14.62 -26.19
C PRO A 12 30.34 15.63 -26.98
N TYR A 13 29.47 15.14 -27.88
CA TYR A 13 28.53 15.97 -28.62
C TYR A 13 27.64 16.83 -27.72
N ALA A 14 27.15 16.22 -26.62
CA ALA A 14 26.36 16.89 -25.60
C ALA A 14 26.49 16.18 -24.24
N VAL A 15 26.18 16.91 -23.18
CA VAL A 15 26.02 16.40 -21.80
C VAL A 15 24.57 16.64 -21.35
N SER A 16 23.89 15.60 -20.94
CA SER A 16 22.50 15.71 -20.45
C SER A 16 22.43 15.70 -18.93
N MET A 17 21.66 16.62 -18.37
CA MET A 17 21.16 16.54 -17.00
C MET A 17 20.04 15.52 -16.96
N VAL A 18 20.10 14.58 -16.03
CA VAL A 18 19.09 13.53 -15.87
C VAL A 18 18.35 13.70 -14.54
N ASP A 19 17.07 13.99 -14.62
CA ASP A 19 16.18 13.97 -13.45
C ASP A 19 15.66 12.55 -13.21
N THR A 20 16.51 11.70 -12.64
CA THR A 20 16.27 10.26 -12.47
C THR A 20 15.00 9.96 -11.69
N TYR A 21 14.64 10.78 -10.72
CA TYR A 21 13.47 10.59 -9.88
C TYR A 21 12.29 11.51 -10.24
N GLY A 22 12.43 12.37 -11.23
CA GLY A 22 11.38 13.29 -11.65
C GLY A 22 10.96 14.30 -10.57
N LEU A 23 11.92 14.77 -9.75
CA LEU A 23 11.69 15.66 -8.61
C LEU A 23 12.14 17.11 -8.89
N MET A 24 12.80 17.34 -10.00
CA MET A 24 13.42 18.63 -10.30
C MET A 24 12.37 19.69 -10.60
N HIS A 25 12.43 20.80 -9.87
CA HIS A 25 11.68 22.02 -10.17
C HIS A 25 12.48 22.93 -11.11
N GLN A 26 11.79 23.86 -11.78
CA GLN A 26 12.39 24.77 -12.76
C GLN A 26 13.60 25.55 -12.24
N ASN A 27 13.58 25.98 -10.97
CA ASN A 27 14.70 26.71 -10.37
C ASN A 27 15.95 25.83 -10.22
N ASN A 28 15.78 24.54 -9.90
CA ASN A 28 16.89 23.59 -9.83
C ASN A 28 17.48 23.37 -11.22
N LEU A 29 16.63 23.18 -12.24
CA LEU A 29 17.06 23.03 -13.63
C LEU A 29 17.89 24.25 -14.09
N LYS A 30 17.37 25.46 -13.86
CA LYS A 30 18.10 26.69 -14.22
C LYS A 30 19.46 26.78 -13.55
N HIS A 31 19.51 26.48 -12.24
CA HIS A 31 20.77 26.50 -11.51
C HIS A 31 21.81 25.52 -12.09
N TYR A 32 21.40 24.29 -12.39
CA TYR A 32 22.30 23.32 -13.01
C TYR A 32 22.67 23.70 -14.46
N PHE A 33 21.72 24.27 -15.20
CA PHE A 33 21.99 24.80 -16.53
C PHE A 33 23.08 25.87 -16.50
N ASP A 34 22.94 26.87 -15.62
CA ASP A 34 23.90 27.96 -15.47
C ASP A 34 25.31 27.45 -15.13
N LEU A 35 25.40 26.47 -14.22
CA LEU A 35 26.67 25.83 -13.87
C LEU A 35 27.29 25.11 -15.06
N LEU A 36 26.53 24.35 -15.81
CA LEU A 36 27.04 23.61 -16.97
C LEU A 36 27.41 24.57 -18.10
N ASP A 37 26.60 25.58 -18.35
CA ASP A 37 26.88 26.60 -19.38
C ASP A 37 28.15 27.38 -19.09
N GLN A 38 28.41 27.68 -17.82
CA GLN A 38 29.61 28.41 -17.37
C GLN A 38 30.90 27.58 -17.50
N TYR A 39 30.86 26.27 -17.22
CA TYR A 39 32.09 25.48 -17.03
C TYR A 39 32.36 24.45 -18.13
N LEU A 40 31.40 24.09 -18.97
CA LEU A 40 31.62 23.25 -20.14
C LEU A 40 32.19 24.04 -21.31
N LEU A 41 33.01 23.38 -22.13
CA LEU A 41 33.49 23.97 -23.37
C LEU A 41 32.33 24.38 -24.30
N PRO A 42 32.41 25.53 -25.02
CA PRO A 42 31.28 26.06 -25.79
C PRO A 42 30.72 25.11 -26.85
N GLU A 43 31.55 24.25 -27.41
CA GLU A 43 31.17 23.26 -28.43
C GLU A 43 30.34 22.09 -27.92
N ILE A 44 30.26 21.87 -26.59
CA ILE A 44 29.51 20.78 -26.02
C ILE A 44 28.07 21.23 -25.83
N GLY A 45 27.13 20.51 -26.45
CA GLY A 45 25.69 20.75 -26.28
C GLY A 45 25.19 20.41 -24.86
N LEU A 46 24.06 20.98 -24.46
CA LEU A 46 23.39 20.70 -23.19
C LEU A 46 22.06 20.00 -23.44
N GLY A 47 21.89 18.87 -22.78
CA GLY A 47 20.64 18.07 -22.81
C GLY A 47 19.90 18.05 -21.49
N TYR A 48 18.62 17.68 -21.57
CA TYR A 48 17.79 17.41 -20.41
C TYR A 48 16.93 16.17 -20.63
N HIS A 49 17.01 15.22 -19.70
CA HIS A 49 16.20 14.02 -19.65
C HIS A 49 15.35 14.03 -18.39
N ALA A 50 14.03 14.01 -18.55
CA ALA A 50 13.07 14.16 -17.45
C ALA A 50 12.23 12.93 -17.22
N HIS A 51 12.23 12.40 -15.99
CA HIS A 51 11.12 11.59 -15.50
C HIS A 51 9.99 12.49 -14.97
N ASN A 52 8.78 11.94 -14.90
CA ASN A 52 7.56 12.75 -14.74
C ASN A 52 6.84 12.52 -13.40
N ASN A 53 7.55 12.09 -12.34
CA ASN A 53 6.93 11.72 -11.06
C ASN A 53 6.21 12.89 -10.36
N PHE A 54 6.75 14.10 -10.47
CA PHE A 54 6.07 15.34 -10.00
C PHE A 54 5.34 16.09 -11.13
N GLN A 55 5.14 15.44 -12.29
CA GLN A 55 4.47 16.03 -13.46
C GLN A 55 5.15 17.29 -14.00
N MET A 56 6.45 17.45 -13.71
CA MET A 56 7.25 18.60 -14.17
C MET A 56 8.04 18.31 -15.45
N GLY A 57 8.03 17.08 -15.96
CA GLY A 57 8.88 16.68 -17.09
C GLY A 57 8.69 17.56 -18.32
N TYR A 58 7.46 17.74 -18.79
CA TYR A 58 7.16 18.62 -19.93
C TYR A 58 7.49 20.09 -19.65
N ALA A 59 7.11 20.61 -18.47
CA ALA A 59 7.39 22.00 -18.10
C ALA A 59 8.91 22.29 -18.01
N ASN A 60 9.69 21.32 -17.51
CA ASN A 60 11.14 21.44 -17.45
C ASN A 60 11.78 21.35 -18.85
N CYS A 61 11.26 20.52 -19.76
CA CYS A 61 11.69 20.52 -21.16
C CYS A 61 11.47 21.88 -21.82
N ILE A 62 10.32 22.54 -21.61
CA ILE A 62 10.07 23.90 -22.08
C ILE A 62 11.07 24.87 -21.46
N THR A 63 11.30 24.78 -20.15
CA THR A 63 12.27 25.64 -19.46
C THR A 63 13.66 25.46 -20.02
N MET A 64 14.09 24.23 -20.31
CA MET A 64 15.38 23.95 -20.95
C MET A 64 15.49 24.59 -22.34
N MET A 65 14.49 24.40 -23.20
CA MET A 65 14.44 24.94 -24.54
C MET A 65 14.35 26.47 -24.59
N SER A 66 13.95 27.10 -23.48
CA SER A 66 13.81 28.56 -23.35
C SER A 66 15.06 29.25 -22.78
N GLN A 67 16.13 28.49 -22.48
CA GLN A 67 17.36 29.09 -21.99
C GLN A 67 18.05 29.90 -23.13
N VAL A 68 18.62 31.05 -22.76
CA VAL A 68 19.35 31.89 -23.69
C VAL A 68 20.81 31.45 -23.71
N THR A 69 21.22 30.82 -24.80
CA THR A 69 22.61 30.35 -25.01
C THR A 69 22.88 30.15 -26.51
N ASP A 70 24.13 30.20 -26.91
CA ASP A 70 24.56 29.84 -28.26
C ASP A 70 24.82 28.34 -28.44
N ARG A 71 24.66 27.54 -27.37
CA ARG A 71 24.88 26.11 -27.41
C ARG A 71 23.70 25.36 -28.06
N LEU A 72 24.02 24.18 -28.58
CA LEU A 72 22.99 23.22 -28.93
C LEU A 72 22.25 22.79 -27.69
N LEU A 73 20.93 22.96 -27.71
CA LEU A 73 20.03 22.45 -26.65
C LEU A 73 19.29 21.18 -27.11
N LEU A 74 19.22 20.18 -26.25
CA LEU A 74 18.58 18.91 -26.50
C LEU A 74 17.58 18.64 -25.37
N VAL A 75 16.43 18.03 -25.70
CA VAL A 75 15.50 17.53 -24.74
C VAL A 75 15.06 16.13 -25.16
N ASP A 76 14.98 15.23 -24.18
CA ASP A 76 14.53 13.88 -24.41
C ASP A 76 13.03 13.75 -24.11
N GLY A 77 12.35 12.95 -24.91
CA GLY A 77 10.96 12.57 -24.68
C GLY A 77 10.68 11.20 -25.23
N THR A 78 9.57 10.63 -24.82
CA THR A 78 9.11 9.32 -25.30
C THR A 78 7.68 9.41 -25.79
N ILE A 79 7.29 8.53 -26.72
CA ILE A 79 5.91 8.45 -27.21
C ILE A 79 4.98 8.16 -26.04
N TYR A 80 3.94 8.97 -25.89
CA TYR A 80 2.94 8.90 -24.83
C TYR A 80 3.54 8.94 -23.43
N GLY A 81 4.73 9.54 -23.28
CA GLY A 81 5.46 9.58 -22.02
C GLY A 81 5.91 8.22 -21.49
N MET A 82 5.96 7.18 -22.34
CA MET A 82 6.34 5.82 -21.92
C MET A 82 7.68 5.81 -21.22
N GLY A 83 7.74 5.20 -20.03
CA GLY A 83 8.96 5.12 -19.27
C GLY A 83 8.78 4.50 -17.89
N LYS A 84 9.88 4.46 -17.15
CA LYS A 84 9.90 3.93 -15.79
C LYS A 84 9.13 4.86 -14.85
N SER A 85 8.48 4.29 -13.85
CA SER A 85 7.69 5.03 -12.83
C SER A 85 6.55 5.84 -13.48
N ALA A 86 6.44 7.14 -13.22
CA ALA A 86 5.42 8.00 -13.84
C ALA A 86 5.74 8.36 -15.32
N GLY A 87 6.75 7.72 -15.91
CA GLY A 87 7.15 7.91 -17.29
C GLY A 87 8.08 9.09 -17.49
N ASN A 88 8.29 9.43 -18.76
CA ASN A 88 9.12 10.52 -19.24
C ASN A 88 8.27 11.70 -19.70
N ALA A 89 8.94 12.78 -20.18
CA ALA A 89 8.24 13.86 -20.89
C ALA A 89 7.62 13.32 -22.20
N PRO A 90 6.34 13.58 -22.50
CA PRO A 90 5.69 13.11 -23.72
C PRO A 90 6.24 13.84 -24.96
N ILE A 91 6.77 13.08 -25.94
CA ILE A 91 7.44 13.66 -27.12
C ILE A 91 6.46 14.42 -28.02
N GLU A 92 5.21 13.98 -28.11
CA GLU A 92 4.17 14.65 -28.90
C GLU A 92 3.87 16.05 -28.37
N LEU A 93 3.91 16.27 -27.04
CA LEU A 93 3.75 17.59 -26.44
C LEU A 93 4.99 18.47 -26.67
N ILE A 94 6.19 17.89 -26.59
CA ILE A 94 7.45 18.60 -26.89
C ILE A 94 7.45 19.04 -28.36
N ALA A 95 7.14 18.14 -29.28
CA ALA A 95 7.09 18.44 -30.71
C ALA A 95 6.05 19.52 -31.03
N MET A 96 4.86 19.47 -30.42
CA MET A 96 3.83 20.49 -30.55
C MET A 96 4.33 21.87 -30.07
N TYR A 97 5.01 21.93 -28.92
CA TYR A 97 5.60 23.16 -28.42
C TYR A 97 6.68 23.70 -29.39
N MET A 98 7.53 22.83 -29.89
CA MET A 98 8.59 23.21 -30.85
C MET A 98 7.99 23.74 -32.15
N ASN A 99 6.90 23.17 -32.65
CA ASN A 99 6.20 23.69 -33.82
C ASN A 99 5.64 25.08 -33.54
N SER A 100 5.00 25.29 -32.41
CA SER A 100 4.32 26.54 -32.08
C SER A 100 5.27 27.69 -31.72
N ASN A 101 6.42 27.39 -31.12
CA ASN A 101 7.27 28.40 -30.49
C ASN A 101 8.69 28.47 -31.05
N LEU A 102 9.19 27.41 -31.71
CA LEU A 102 10.56 27.32 -32.20
C LEU A 102 10.65 27.11 -33.70
N GLY A 103 9.56 27.37 -34.43
CA GLY A 103 9.52 27.31 -35.89
C GLY A 103 9.81 25.93 -36.51
N LYS A 104 9.60 24.86 -35.73
CA LYS A 104 9.70 23.49 -36.24
C LYS A 104 8.41 23.06 -36.94
N ASN A 105 8.47 21.96 -37.67
CA ASN A 105 7.32 21.42 -38.40
C ASN A 105 7.26 19.88 -38.27
N TYR A 106 7.13 19.37 -37.02
CA TYR A 106 6.95 17.97 -36.79
C TYR A 106 5.48 17.57 -37.12
N ASP A 107 5.32 16.42 -37.73
CA ASP A 107 3.96 15.89 -38.01
C ASP A 107 3.39 15.23 -36.76
N ILE A 108 2.55 15.97 -36.05
CA ILE A 108 1.91 15.49 -34.81
C ILE A 108 0.96 14.30 -35.09
N SER A 109 0.34 14.26 -36.29
CA SER A 109 -0.56 13.15 -36.64
C SER A 109 0.17 11.80 -36.67
N GLN A 110 1.44 11.78 -37.07
CA GLN A 110 2.24 10.55 -37.05
C GLN A 110 2.54 10.06 -35.63
N PHE A 111 2.73 10.97 -34.68
CA PHE A 111 2.84 10.58 -33.26
C PHE A 111 1.52 9.95 -32.76
N LEU A 112 0.37 10.56 -33.10
CA LEU A 112 -0.93 10.06 -32.68
C LEU A 112 -1.24 8.67 -33.29
N GLU A 113 -0.96 8.46 -34.57
CA GLU A 113 -1.08 7.15 -35.22
C GLU A 113 -0.17 6.11 -34.56
N ALA A 114 1.07 6.46 -34.23
CA ALA A 114 2.00 5.55 -33.54
C ALA A 114 1.51 5.19 -32.13
N ILE A 115 0.91 6.14 -31.41
CA ILE A 115 0.31 5.92 -30.08
C ILE A 115 -0.88 4.97 -30.22
N ASP A 116 -1.81 5.26 -31.11
CA ASP A 116 -3.02 4.45 -31.27
C ASP A 116 -2.68 3.02 -31.72
N ALA A 117 -1.85 2.87 -32.72
CA ALA A 117 -1.49 1.56 -33.27
C ALA A 117 -0.65 0.67 -32.34
N ASN A 118 0.20 1.26 -31.48
CA ASN A 118 1.22 0.49 -30.78
C ASN A 118 1.16 0.61 -29.24
N ILE A 119 0.63 1.71 -28.69
CA ILE A 119 0.72 1.97 -27.24
C ILE A 119 -0.60 1.67 -26.53
N THR A 120 -1.73 2.11 -27.09
CA THR A 120 -3.03 2.02 -26.42
C THR A 120 -3.44 0.60 -26.08
N SER A 121 -2.98 -0.39 -26.85
CA SER A 121 -3.30 -1.80 -26.63
C SER A 121 -2.76 -2.41 -25.32
N PHE A 122 -1.68 -1.86 -24.78
CA PHE A 122 -1.06 -2.35 -23.54
C PHE A 122 -0.93 -1.30 -22.44
N TYR A 123 -1.26 -0.03 -22.74
CA TYR A 123 -1.23 1.02 -21.74
C TYR A 123 -2.30 0.82 -20.67
N THR A 124 -1.89 0.91 -19.42
CA THR A 124 -2.78 1.03 -18.26
C THR A 124 -2.20 2.07 -17.30
N PRO A 125 -3.01 2.68 -16.43
CA PRO A 125 -2.49 3.57 -15.38
C PRO A 125 -1.46 2.93 -14.44
N ALA A 126 -1.35 1.60 -14.46
CA ALA A 126 -0.35 0.87 -13.69
C ALA A 126 0.99 0.72 -14.42
N THR A 127 1.06 0.92 -15.75
CA THR A 127 2.28 0.78 -16.53
C THR A 127 3.19 2.00 -16.39
N TRP A 128 2.66 3.19 -16.63
CA TRP A 128 3.29 4.49 -16.32
C TRP A 128 2.22 5.58 -16.22
N GLY A 129 2.62 6.77 -15.80
CA GLY A 129 1.72 7.90 -15.56
C GLY A 129 1.68 8.27 -14.09
N TYR A 130 1.04 9.40 -13.79
CA TYR A 130 0.89 9.86 -12.43
C TYR A 130 -0.03 8.93 -11.64
N ASN A 131 0.44 8.43 -10.52
CA ASN A 131 -0.37 7.76 -9.51
C ASN A 131 0.23 7.92 -8.11
N MET A 132 -0.56 7.62 -7.09
CA MET A 132 -0.16 7.75 -5.70
C MET A 132 1.07 6.90 -5.33
N PHE A 133 1.23 5.75 -5.96
CA PHE A 133 2.37 4.86 -5.75
C PHE A 133 3.70 5.55 -6.12
N PHE A 134 3.78 6.11 -7.32
CA PHE A 134 4.98 6.80 -7.79
C PHE A 134 5.20 8.12 -7.05
N TYR A 135 4.13 8.83 -6.67
CA TYR A 135 4.22 10.00 -5.82
C TYR A 135 4.87 9.68 -4.47
N LEU A 136 4.42 8.61 -3.79
CA LEU A 136 5.00 8.19 -2.51
C LEU A 136 6.48 7.82 -2.62
N ALA A 137 6.85 7.07 -3.66
CA ALA A 137 8.25 6.72 -3.89
C ALA A 137 9.11 7.97 -4.12
N ALA A 138 8.65 8.86 -4.98
CA ALA A 138 9.35 10.09 -5.32
C ALA A 138 9.46 11.06 -4.14
N SER A 139 8.35 11.33 -3.44
CA SER A 139 8.32 12.27 -2.31
C SER A 139 9.17 11.84 -1.11
N ASN A 140 9.45 10.52 -0.98
CA ASN A 140 10.33 9.98 0.04
C ASN A 140 11.77 9.71 -0.47
N ASP A 141 12.05 10.03 -1.74
CA ASP A 141 13.35 9.79 -2.37
C ASP A 141 13.80 8.32 -2.20
N CYS A 142 12.89 7.38 -2.48
CA CYS A 142 13.15 5.97 -2.24
C CYS A 142 12.81 5.07 -3.43
N HIS A 143 13.41 3.86 -3.42
CA HIS A 143 13.17 2.88 -4.47
C HIS A 143 11.70 2.45 -4.50
N PRO A 144 11.01 2.48 -5.68
CA PRO A 144 9.57 2.19 -5.80
C PRO A 144 9.13 0.83 -5.23
N THR A 145 10.01 -0.17 -5.21
CA THR A 145 9.70 -1.49 -4.66
C THR A 145 9.31 -1.44 -3.18
N TYR A 146 9.86 -0.50 -2.39
CA TYR A 146 9.42 -0.31 -1.00
C TYR A 146 7.94 0.02 -0.90
N VAL A 147 7.46 0.94 -1.75
CA VAL A 147 6.05 1.31 -1.79
C VAL A 147 5.20 0.12 -2.22
N SER A 148 5.62 -0.60 -3.28
CA SER A 148 4.93 -1.80 -3.77
C SER A 148 4.72 -2.83 -2.67
N ASP A 149 5.79 -3.16 -1.95
CA ASP A 149 5.73 -4.19 -0.91
C ASP A 149 4.85 -3.79 0.27
N LEU A 150 4.93 -2.52 0.71
CA LEU A 150 4.07 -2.02 1.78
C LEU A 150 2.60 -1.95 1.37
N MET A 151 2.31 -1.57 0.13
CA MET A 151 0.94 -1.53 -0.38
C MET A 151 0.34 -2.94 -0.54
N LYS A 152 1.16 -3.94 -0.92
CA LYS A 152 0.73 -5.34 -1.02
C LYS A 152 0.31 -5.93 0.32
N LYS A 153 0.90 -5.50 1.43
CA LYS A 153 0.54 -5.98 2.78
C LYS A 153 -0.90 -5.65 3.18
N LYS A 154 -1.48 -4.57 2.62
CA LYS A 154 -2.87 -4.12 2.89
C LYS A 154 -3.21 -3.85 4.37
N THR A 155 -2.21 -3.75 5.23
CA THR A 155 -2.35 -3.56 6.68
C THR A 155 -2.18 -2.09 7.10
N LEU A 156 -1.42 -1.32 6.32
CA LEU A 156 -1.15 0.09 6.57
C LEU A 156 -2.01 1.01 5.73
N SER A 157 -2.45 2.12 6.32
CA SER A 157 -3.01 3.24 5.56
C SER A 157 -1.91 3.93 4.73
N VAL A 158 -2.30 4.69 3.71
CA VAL A 158 -1.35 5.46 2.89
C VAL A 158 -0.54 6.44 3.73
N LYS A 159 -1.15 7.06 4.74
CA LYS A 159 -0.46 7.93 5.70
C LYS A 159 0.66 7.18 6.42
N GLN A 160 0.37 5.99 6.92
CA GLN A 160 1.36 5.16 7.63
C GLN A 160 2.48 4.69 6.70
N ILE A 161 2.15 4.32 5.46
CA ILE A 161 3.16 3.99 4.45
C ILE A 161 4.11 5.18 4.24
N ASN A 162 3.57 6.39 4.06
CA ASN A 162 4.38 7.59 3.90
C ASN A 162 5.29 7.87 5.10
N GLU A 163 4.77 7.74 6.32
CA GLU A 163 5.53 7.91 7.56
C GLU A 163 6.65 6.88 7.70
N LEU A 164 6.38 5.62 7.30
CA LEU A 164 7.34 4.54 7.35
C LEU A 164 8.45 4.73 6.32
N LEU A 165 8.11 5.11 5.09
CA LEU A 165 9.08 5.43 4.03
C LEU A 165 10.00 6.59 4.44
N GLY A 166 9.47 7.57 5.17
CA GLY A 166 10.26 8.68 5.73
C GLY A 166 11.33 8.24 6.75
N ARG A 167 11.25 7.01 7.29
CA ARG A 167 12.27 6.43 8.19
C ARG A 167 13.43 5.77 7.47
N LEU A 168 13.33 5.53 6.16
CA LEU A 168 14.43 5.01 5.36
C LEU A 168 15.63 5.97 5.40
N GLN A 169 16.85 5.46 5.54
CA GLN A 169 18.05 6.28 5.69
C GLN A 169 19.15 5.90 4.69
N GLY A 170 19.93 6.89 4.29
CA GLY A 170 21.14 6.75 3.50
C GLY A 170 20.93 5.93 2.21
N ASP A 171 21.92 5.11 1.87
CA ASP A 171 21.90 4.28 0.65
C ASP A 171 20.76 3.26 0.62
N LYS A 172 20.16 2.94 1.76
CA LYS A 172 18.97 2.07 1.84
C LYS A 172 17.76 2.66 1.15
N LYS A 173 17.68 3.97 0.96
CA LYS A 173 16.64 4.60 0.13
C LYS A 173 16.73 4.19 -1.33
N LEU A 174 17.92 4.11 -1.87
CA LEU A 174 18.18 3.90 -3.30
C LEU A 174 18.23 2.41 -3.67
N LEU A 175 18.78 1.59 -2.77
CA LEU A 175 18.91 0.15 -2.96
C LEU A 175 17.87 -0.58 -2.12
N TYR A 176 16.96 -1.27 -2.78
CA TYR A 176 15.91 -2.04 -2.10
C TYR A 176 16.50 -3.17 -1.25
N ASP A 177 16.14 -3.18 0.03
CA ASP A 177 16.52 -4.20 1.01
C ASP A 177 15.25 -4.73 1.71
N LYS A 178 14.81 -5.92 1.32
CA LYS A 178 13.59 -6.54 1.83
C LYS A 178 13.64 -6.77 3.34
N LYS A 179 14.78 -7.26 3.86
CA LYS A 179 14.92 -7.57 5.31
C LYS A 179 14.85 -6.30 6.15
N TYR A 180 15.53 -5.24 5.70
CA TYR A 180 15.48 -3.94 6.37
C TYR A 180 14.06 -3.35 6.36
N MET A 181 13.34 -3.51 5.24
CA MET A 181 11.95 -3.05 5.15
C MET A 181 11.02 -3.82 6.09
N GLU A 182 11.15 -5.15 6.17
CA GLU A 182 10.36 -5.96 7.11
C GLU A 182 10.64 -5.58 8.57
N GLN A 183 11.91 -5.37 8.92
CA GLN A 183 12.26 -4.90 10.27
C GLN A 183 11.61 -3.56 10.58
N LEU A 184 11.75 -2.56 9.69
CA LEU A 184 11.13 -1.24 9.88
C LEU A 184 9.60 -1.32 9.96
N TYR A 185 8.99 -2.20 9.16
CA TYR A 185 7.54 -2.42 9.18
C TYR A 185 7.07 -2.95 10.54
N LEU A 186 7.74 -3.95 11.11
CA LEU A 186 7.41 -4.49 12.43
C LEU A 186 7.65 -3.46 13.53
N GLU A 187 8.81 -2.79 13.52
CA GLU A 187 9.13 -1.72 14.46
C GLU A 187 8.13 -0.54 14.39
N TYR A 188 7.67 -0.21 13.17
CA TYR A 188 6.68 0.85 13.00
C TYR A 188 5.34 0.49 13.65
N GLN A 189 4.94 -0.76 13.58
CA GLN A 189 3.70 -1.24 14.17
C GLN A 189 3.78 -1.42 15.68
N GLU A 190 4.98 -1.50 16.25
CA GLU A 190 5.13 -1.57 17.71
C GLU A 190 4.60 -0.30 18.38
N ASN A 191 3.67 -0.49 19.29
CA ASN A 191 3.18 0.51 20.20
C ASN A 191 3.14 -0.12 21.59
N ASP A 192 4.15 0.21 22.41
CA ASP A 192 4.31 -0.38 23.74
C ASP A 192 3.32 0.30 24.70
N ILE A 193 2.26 -0.42 25.02
CA ILE A 193 1.20 0.02 25.93
C ILE A 193 1.02 -1.02 27.05
N ASP A 194 0.55 -0.57 28.19
CA ASP A 194 0.00 -1.48 29.22
C ASP A 194 -1.49 -1.71 28.94
N ASP A 195 -1.82 -2.93 28.52
CA ASP A 195 -3.18 -3.36 28.20
C ASP A 195 -3.83 -4.22 29.32
N THR A 196 -3.22 -4.27 30.50
CA THR A 196 -3.64 -5.12 31.62
C THR A 196 -5.09 -4.87 32.01
N LEU A 197 -5.50 -3.59 32.10
CA LEU A 197 -6.87 -3.23 32.46
C LEU A 197 -7.89 -3.62 31.38
N ASP A 198 -7.56 -3.39 30.11
CA ASP A 198 -8.43 -3.71 28.99
C ASP A 198 -8.59 -5.23 28.82
N VAL A 199 -7.50 -5.99 28.94
CA VAL A 199 -7.52 -7.47 28.92
C VAL A 199 -8.35 -8.02 30.06
N GLN A 200 -8.22 -7.46 31.28
CA GLN A 200 -9.02 -7.87 32.43
C GLN A 200 -10.50 -7.55 32.23
N ALA A 201 -10.81 -6.36 31.73
CA ALA A 201 -12.19 -5.96 31.42
C ALA A 201 -12.83 -6.85 30.34
N LEU A 202 -12.08 -7.21 29.29
CA LEU A 202 -12.56 -8.18 28.27
C LEU A 202 -12.80 -9.56 28.87
N LYS A 203 -11.92 -10.03 29.75
CA LYS A 203 -12.06 -11.32 30.45
C LYS A 203 -13.35 -11.36 31.30
N GLU A 204 -13.63 -10.28 32.01
CA GLU A 204 -14.84 -10.15 32.82
C GLU A 204 -16.11 -10.08 31.93
N LEU A 205 -16.04 -9.29 30.85
CA LEU A 205 -17.13 -9.13 29.88
C LEU A 205 -17.50 -10.46 29.20
N PHE A 206 -16.48 -11.20 28.76
CA PHE A 206 -16.70 -12.50 28.11
C PHE A 206 -17.16 -13.55 29.09
N GLY A 207 -16.57 -13.61 30.27
CA GLY A 207 -17.00 -14.50 31.37
C GLY A 207 -17.19 -15.92 30.90
N SER A 208 -18.41 -16.47 31.11
CA SER A 208 -18.83 -17.78 30.63
C SER A 208 -19.72 -17.75 29.38
N ARG A 209 -19.86 -16.58 28.74
CA ARG A 209 -20.68 -16.43 27.53
C ARG A 209 -20.02 -17.10 26.33
N LYS A 210 -20.81 -17.64 25.43
CA LYS A 210 -20.32 -18.10 24.12
C LYS A 210 -19.87 -16.90 23.29
N LEU A 211 -18.82 -17.08 22.52
CA LEU A 211 -18.31 -16.07 21.60
C LEU A 211 -18.49 -16.56 20.16
N LEU A 212 -19.12 -15.74 19.32
CA LEU A 212 -19.21 -15.95 17.87
C LEU A 212 -18.28 -14.97 17.17
N LEU A 213 -17.23 -15.48 16.54
CA LEU A 213 -16.29 -14.69 15.76
C LEU A 213 -16.70 -14.76 14.29
N LEU A 214 -16.95 -13.59 13.68
CA LEU A 214 -17.35 -13.48 12.29
C LEU A 214 -16.18 -12.98 11.42
N GLY A 215 -15.75 -13.82 10.50
CA GLY A 215 -14.85 -13.46 9.41
C GLY A 215 -15.63 -12.89 8.22
N THR A 216 -14.92 -12.60 7.13
CA THR A 216 -15.44 -11.93 5.94
C THR A 216 -15.85 -12.90 4.82
N GLY A 217 -15.96 -14.21 5.10
CA GLY A 217 -16.31 -15.23 4.11
C GLY A 217 -17.77 -15.13 3.63
N ASP A 218 -18.00 -15.53 2.38
CA ASP A 218 -19.32 -15.51 1.73
C ASP A 218 -20.37 -16.33 2.50
N SER A 219 -19.92 -17.34 3.26
CA SER A 219 -20.78 -18.17 4.09
C SER A 219 -21.54 -17.39 5.18
N VAL A 220 -21.11 -16.17 5.54
CA VAL A 220 -21.88 -15.30 6.44
C VAL A 220 -23.23 -14.95 5.82
N THR A 221 -23.27 -14.69 4.51
CA THR A 221 -24.52 -14.40 3.79
C THR A 221 -25.22 -15.67 3.35
N GLU A 222 -24.50 -16.64 2.79
CA GLU A 222 -25.09 -17.88 2.28
C GLU A 222 -25.74 -18.73 3.39
N GLN A 223 -25.21 -18.66 4.59
CA GLN A 223 -25.69 -19.43 5.76
C GLN A 223 -26.21 -18.50 6.89
N GLU A 224 -26.72 -17.33 6.51
CA GLU A 224 -27.21 -16.30 7.43
C GLU A 224 -28.25 -16.85 8.44
N GLU A 225 -29.19 -17.63 7.97
CA GLU A 225 -30.23 -18.23 8.82
C GLU A 225 -29.65 -19.15 9.89
N LEU A 226 -28.60 -19.92 9.56
CA LEU A 226 -27.92 -20.78 10.53
C LEU A 226 -27.26 -19.94 11.63
N LEU A 227 -26.57 -18.85 11.24
CA LEU A 227 -25.95 -17.94 12.19
C LEU A 227 -26.98 -17.22 13.07
N LYS A 228 -28.08 -16.74 12.50
CA LYS A 228 -29.19 -16.12 13.25
C LYS A 228 -29.82 -17.07 14.23
N ASN A 229 -30.06 -18.33 13.84
CA ASN A 229 -30.60 -19.36 14.74
C ASN A 229 -29.63 -19.62 15.90
N PHE A 230 -28.33 -19.77 15.61
CA PHE A 230 -27.32 -19.94 16.66
C PHE A 230 -27.29 -18.75 17.64
N ILE A 231 -27.38 -17.51 17.13
CA ILE A 231 -27.41 -16.28 17.95
C ILE A 231 -28.66 -16.28 18.85
N ASN A 232 -29.84 -16.58 18.29
CA ASN A 232 -31.09 -16.57 19.03
C ASN A 232 -31.13 -17.65 20.13
N GLU A 233 -30.62 -18.85 19.86
CA GLU A 233 -30.62 -19.97 20.81
C GLU A 233 -29.58 -19.82 21.92
N ASN A 234 -28.42 -19.23 21.62
CA ASN A 234 -27.28 -19.24 22.52
C ASN A 234 -26.94 -17.87 23.12
N ASN A 235 -27.48 -16.78 22.60
CA ASN A 235 -27.20 -15.41 23.01
C ASN A 235 -25.69 -15.14 23.18
N PRO A 236 -24.83 -15.44 22.15
CA PRO A 236 -23.40 -15.26 22.25
C PRO A 236 -23.05 -13.77 22.23
N ILE A 237 -21.80 -13.43 22.58
CA ILE A 237 -21.20 -12.15 22.15
C ILE A 237 -20.72 -12.33 20.71
N VAL A 238 -21.22 -11.50 19.81
CA VAL A 238 -20.87 -11.52 18.40
C VAL A 238 -19.74 -10.50 18.14
N ILE A 239 -18.61 -10.97 17.66
CA ILE A 239 -17.43 -10.16 17.35
C ILE A 239 -17.12 -10.25 15.86
N SER A 240 -17.25 -9.17 15.11
CA SER A 240 -16.84 -9.12 13.69
C SER A 240 -15.40 -8.67 13.54
N MET A 241 -14.70 -9.22 12.55
CA MET A 241 -13.28 -9.00 12.33
C MET A 241 -13.04 -8.05 11.15
N ASN A 242 -12.66 -6.80 11.46
CA ASN A 242 -12.30 -5.76 10.48
C ASN A 242 -13.42 -5.32 9.52
N TYR A 243 -14.68 -5.60 9.80
CA TYR A 243 -15.83 -5.16 8.99
C TYR A 243 -17.12 -5.09 9.84
N ILE A 244 -18.15 -4.49 9.26
CA ILE A 244 -19.51 -4.43 9.84
C ILE A 244 -20.43 -5.27 8.94
N PRO A 245 -20.95 -6.41 9.39
CA PRO A 245 -21.92 -7.21 8.63
C PRO A 245 -23.23 -6.44 8.40
N ASP A 246 -23.84 -6.59 7.21
CA ASP A 246 -25.09 -5.88 6.89
C ASP A 246 -26.31 -6.49 7.59
N ASN A 247 -26.35 -7.82 7.73
CA ASN A 247 -27.53 -8.55 8.18
C ASN A 247 -27.43 -9.15 9.59
N ILE A 248 -26.26 -9.08 10.20
CA ILE A 248 -25.98 -9.56 11.57
C ILE A 248 -25.35 -8.42 12.33
N SER A 249 -26.06 -7.86 13.32
CA SER A 249 -25.49 -6.80 14.16
C SER A 249 -24.49 -7.41 15.15
N PRO A 250 -23.19 -7.06 15.09
CA PRO A 250 -22.22 -7.50 16.08
C PRO A 250 -22.36 -6.70 17.38
N ASP A 251 -22.02 -7.31 18.52
CA ASP A 251 -21.84 -6.58 19.77
C ASP A 251 -20.52 -5.80 19.78
N MET A 252 -19.50 -6.36 19.10
CA MET A 252 -18.16 -5.79 19.08
C MET A 252 -17.52 -5.92 17.70
N ILE A 253 -16.61 -4.99 17.39
CA ILE A 253 -15.80 -5.01 16.18
C ILE A 253 -14.34 -5.13 16.60
N PHE A 254 -13.65 -6.14 16.08
CA PHE A 254 -12.21 -6.31 16.26
C PHE A 254 -11.44 -5.66 15.10
N LEU A 255 -10.49 -4.79 15.42
CA LEU A 255 -9.67 -4.04 14.46
C LEU A 255 -8.20 -4.36 14.67
N SER A 256 -7.57 -5.02 13.69
CA SER A 256 -6.16 -5.41 13.74
C SER A 256 -5.26 -4.63 12.78
N ASN A 257 -5.85 -3.81 11.87
CA ASN A 257 -5.04 -2.98 10.99
C ASN A 257 -5.70 -1.64 10.66
N SER A 258 -4.86 -0.62 10.50
CA SER A 258 -5.30 0.76 10.30
C SER A 258 -5.96 0.99 8.94
N LYS A 259 -5.63 0.21 7.91
CA LYS A 259 -6.27 0.34 6.60
C LYS A 259 -7.74 -0.03 6.68
N LYS A 260 -8.06 -1.15 7.34
CA LYS A 260 -9.45 -1.58 7.55
C LYS A 260 -10.24 -0.58 8.40
N TYR A 261 -9.62 -0.05 9.44
CA TYR A 261 -10.25 1.03 10.21
C TYR A 261 -10.62 2.23 9.32
N VAL A 262 -9.70 2.72 8.48
CA VAL A 262 -9.97 3.86 7.58
C VAL A 262 -11.13 3.54 6.62
N GLN A 263 -11.19 2.31 6.09
CA GLN A 263 -12.27 1.89 5.19
C GLN A 263 -13.65 1.90 5.85
N ILE A 264 -13.76 1.46 7.11
CA ILE A 264 -15.04 1.38 7.82
C ILE A 264 -15.32 2.59 8.73
N ALA A 265 -14.40 3.56 8.84
CA ALA A 265 -14.53 4.70 9.77
C ALA A 265 -15.81 5.51 9.56
N SER A 266 -16.24 5.69 8.31
CA SER A 266 -17.48 6.39 7.99
C SER A 266 -18.74 5.61 8.42
N LYS A 267 -18.71 4.28 8.33
CA LYS A 267 -19.79 3.41 8.83
C LYS A 267 -19.81 3.45 10.36
N LEU A 268 -18.66 3.34 11.02
CA LEU A 268 -18.53 3.42 12.49
C LEU A 268 -19.03 4.76 13.03
N SER A 269 -18.75 5.87 12.38
CA SER A 269 -19.20 7.20 12.83
C SER A 269 -20.72 7.37 12.76
N ARG A 270 -21.40 6.71 11.82
CA ARG A 270 -22.87 6.72 11.71
C ARG A 270 -23.57 5.89 12.79
N HIS A 271 -22.88 4.90 13.30
CA HIS A 271 -23.35 3.93 14.31
C HIS A 271 -22.62 4.13 15.65
N GLN A 272 -22.24 5.37 15.97
CA GLN A 272 -21.48 5.70 17.17
C GLN A 272 -22.22 5.22 18.43
N GLY A 273 -21.57 4.38 19.22
CA GLY A 273 -22.12 3.82 20.46
C GLY A 273 -22.97 2.54 20.30
N GLU A 274 -23.24 2.10 19.08
CA GLU A 274 -23.95 0.82 18.83
C GLU A 274 -23.04 -0.39 19.03
N TYR A 275 -21.75 -0.25 18.70
CA TYR A 275 -20.75 -1.30 18.82
C TYR A 275 -19.64 -0.90 19.78
N LYS A 276 -19.11 -1.86 20.52
CA LYS A 276 -17.82 -1.70 21.20
C LYS A 276 -16.69 -2.11 20.28
N ILE A 277 -15.56 -1.43 20.41
CA ILE A 277 -14.40 -1.67 19.53
C ILE A 277 -13.25 -2.21 20.34
N ILE A 278 -12.76 -3.38 19.93
CA ILE A 278 -11.48 -3.94 20.37
C ILE A 278 -10.45 -3.65 19.29
N ALA A 279 -9.45 -2.85 19.57
CA ALA A 279 -8.38 -2.55 18.61
C ALA A 279 -7.02 -3.05 19.11
N THR A 280 -6.17 -3.45 18.21
CA THR A 280 -4.77 -3.71 18.56
C THR A 280 -3.97 -2.40 18.63
N SER A 281 -2.90 -2.37 19.42
CA SER A 281 -2.16 -1.12 19.72
C SER A 281 -1.51 -0.45 18.49
N ASN A 282 -1.25 -1.18 17.42
CA ASN A 282 -0.80 -0.62 16.14
C ASN A 282 -1.87 0.23 15.45
N VAL A 283 -3.16 -0.09 15.65
CA VAL A 283 -4.30 0.70 15.15
C VAL A 283 -4.48 1.97 16.00
N THR A 284 -4.46 1.84 17.32
CA THR A 284 -4.65 2.99 18.24
C THR A 284 -3.56 4.03 18.13
N LYS A 285 -2.35 3.62 17.75
CA LYS A 285 -1.21 4.51 17.54
C LYS A 285 -1.51 5.68 16.57
N THR A 286 -2.35 5.45 15.58
CA THR A 286 -2.64 6.42 14.52
C THR A 286 -4.10 6.84 14.43
N SER A 287 -5.00 6.10 15.07
CA SER A 287 -6.46 6.24 14.89
C SER A 287 -7.20 6.70 16.16
N GLY A 288 -6.50 6.86 17.27
CA GLY A 288 -7.08 7.31 18.54
C GLY A 288 -7.42 6.18 19.52
N ALA A 289 -8.24 6.50 20.53
CA ALA A 289 -8.65 5.57 21.56
C ALA A 289 -9.94 4.85 21.17
N PHE A 290 -10.03 3.57 21.54
CA PHE A 290 -11.22 2.71 21.37
C PHE A 290 -11.66 2.17 22.74
N ASP A 291 -12.75 1.40 22.77
CA ASP A 291 -13.27 0.87 24.03
C ASP A 291 -12.27 -0.05 24.73
N TYR A 292 -11.56 -0.90 23.96
CA TYR A 292 -10.52 -1.79 24.47
C TYR A 292 -9.33 -1.78 23.52
N THR A 293 -8.13 -1.75 24.06
CA THR A 293 -6.88 -1.86 23.29
C THR A 293 -6.06 -3.05 23.76
N VAL A 294 -5.62 -3.89 22.80
CA VAL A 294 -4.77 -5.05 23.08
C VAL A 294 -3.39 -4.81 22.47
N ARG A 295 -2.34 -5.09 23.25
CA ARG A 295 -0.95 -4.91 22.80
C ARG A 295 -0.65 -5.82 21.60
N TYR A 296 -0.38 -5.21 20.46
CA TYR A 296 -0.23 -5.91 19.17
C TYR A 296 0.86 -6.97 19.18
N LYS A 297 2.03 -6.63 19.75
CA LYS A 297 3.18 -7.52 19.82
C LYS A 297 2.88 -8.86 20.52
N ASP A 298 2.02 -8.84 21.54
CA ASP A 298 1.69 -10.03 22.33
C ASP A 298 0.71 -10.97 21.63
N VAL A 299 0.06 -10.50 20.58
CA VAL A 299 -0.95 -11.25 19.82
C VAL A 299 -0.52 -11.57 18.39
N LEU A 300 0.75 -11.33 18.06
CA LEU A 300 1.35 -11.82 16.82
C LEU A 300 1.66 -13.31 16.93
N ASP A 301 1.48 -14.02 15.83
CA ASP A 301 1.99 -15.37 15.71
C ASP A 301 3.50 -15.31 15.43
N THR A 302 4.30 -15.89 16.32
CA THR A 302 5.78 -15.85 16.28
C THR A 302 6.40 -17.19 15.90
N GLU A 303 5.58 -18.15 15.46
CA GLU A 303 6.06 -19.45 15.00
C GLU A 303 6.87 -19.34 13.70
N GLU A 304 7.71 -20.31 13.45
CA GLU A 304 8.46 -20.42 12.20
C GLU A 304 7.47 -20.52 11.03
N ASN A 305 7.66 -19.70 10.00
CA ASN A 305 6.77 -19.53 8.84
C ASN A 305 5.40 -18.89 9.14
N ALA A 306 5.21 -18.27 10.30
CA ALA A 306 4.00 -17.50 10.55
C ALA A 306 3.89 -16.29 9.61
N ILE A 307 2.65 -15.96 9.24
CA ILE A 307 2.33 -14.70 8.56
C ILE A 307 1.74 -13.77 9.62
N PRO A 308 2.55 -12.90 10.23
CA PRO A 308 2.25 -12.29 11.52
C PRO A 308 1.01 -11.38 11.54
N ASP A 309 0.66 -10.78 10.42
CA ASP A 309 -0.42 -9.78 10.29
C ASP A 309 -1.72 -10.33 9.70
N VAL A 310 -1.90 -11.65 9.67
CA VAL A 310 -3.19 -12.27 9.33
C VAL A 310 -4.20 -11.98 10.43
N ALA A 311 -5.21 -11.18 10.11
CA ALA A 311 -6.18 -10.66 11.08
C ALA A 311 -6.86 -11.75 11.92
N PHE A 312 -7.18 -12.91 11.32
CA PHE A 312 -7.78 -14.02 12.01
C PHE A 312 -6.83 -14.66 13.05
N ALA A 313 -5.55 -14.79 12.74
CA ALA A 313 -4.55 -15.25 13.69
C ALA A 313 -4.43 -14.28 14.88
N VAL A 314 -4.35 -12.98 14.59
CA VAL A 314 -4.31 -11.92 15.62
C VAL A 314 -5.55 -11.95 16.51
N LEU A 315 -6.76 -12.17 15.94
CA LEU A 315 -8.00 -12.30 16.71
C LEU A 315 -7.97 -13.53 17.63
N LEU A 316 -7.58 -14.71 17.13
CA LEU A 316 -7.48 -15.92 17.95
C LEU A 316 -6.44 -15.79 19.06
N LYS A 317 -5.27 -15.20 18.78
CA LYS A 317 -4.26 -14.89 19.79
C LYS A 317 -4.75 -13.88 20.83
N THR A 318 -5.61 -12.94 20.44
CA THR A 318 -6.27 -12.04 21.37
C THR A 318 -7.24 -12.83 22.29
N MET A 319 -8.02 -13.75 21.75
CA MET A 319 -8.90 -14.61 22.55
C MET A 319 -8.08 -15.47 23.54
N GLU A 320 -6.96 -16.03 23.10
CA GLU A 320 -6.03 -16.77 23.98
C GLU A 320 -5.50 -15.88 25.12
N LYS A 321 -5.03 -14.68 24.82
CA LYS A 321 -4.51 -13.71 25.81
C LYS A 321 -5.57 -13.33 26.84
N VAL A 322 -6.81 -13.14 26.42
CA VAL A 322 -7.95 -12.86 27.32
C VAL A 322 -8.34 -14.08 28.16
N GLY A 323 -7.94 -15.28 27.76
CA GLY A 323 -8.19 -16.53 28.48
C GLY A 323 -9.46 -17.25 28.07
N VAL A 324 -10.00 -16.95 26.88
CA VAL A 324 -11.14 -17.62 26.27
C VAL A 324 -10.82 -19.10 26.04
N LYS A 325 -11.78 -20.00 26.29
CA LYS A 325 -11.59 -21.46 26.18
C LYS A 325 -12.35 -22.09 25.02
N GLU A 326 -13.37 -21.44 24.52
CA GLU A 326 -14.20 -21.94 23.41
C GLU A 326 -14.71 -20.77 22.57
N VAL A 327 -14.66 -20.91 21.25
CA VAL A 327 -15.21 -19.95 20.29
C VAL A 327 -15.95 -20.67 19.18
N TYR A 328 -16.92 -19.99 18.61
CA TYR A 328 -17.68 -20.39 17.44
C TYR A 328 -17.29 -19.48 16.26
N LEU A 329 -17.11 -20.06 15.08
CA LEU A 329 -16.55 -19.40 13.91
C LEU A 329 -17.57 -19.39 12.76
N GLY A 330 -17.87 -18.20 12.24
CA GLY A 330 -18.65 -18.02 11.03
C GLY A 330 -17.86 -17.18 10.01
N GLY A 331 -17.96 -17.48 8.71
CA GLY A 331 -17.28 -16.71 7.68
C GLY A 331 -15.77 -16.91 7.61
N ILE A 332 -15.27 -18.05 8.07
CA ILE A 332 -13.86 -18.46 7.94
C ILE A 332 -13.76 -19.51 6.83
N ASP A 333 -14.12 -19.11 5.62
CA ASP A 333 -14.32 -20.00 4.47
C ASP A 333 -13.03 -20.52 3.87
N GLY A 334 -11.98 -19.70 3.93
CA GLY A 334 -10.71 -19.86 3.23
C GLY A 334 -10.55 -18.84 2.09
N PHE A 335 -9.32 -18.68 1.62
CA PHE A 335 -9.01 -17.82 0.49
C PHE A 335 -9.16 -18.60 -0.82
N ASN A 336 -9.69 -17.96 -1.87
CA ASN A 336 -9.77 -18.53 -3.21
C ASN A 336 -9.34 -17.50 -4.28
N GLU A 337 -8.96 -17.98 -5.48
CA GLU A 337 -8.43 -17.14 -6.55
C GLU A 337 -9.50 -16.28 -7.25
N THR A 338 -10.74 -16.73 -7.29
CA THR A 338 -11.81 -16.10 -8.07
C THR A 338 -12.64 -15.11 -7.25
N HIS A 339 -12.88 -15.47 -6.00
CA HIS A 339 -13.59 -14.62 -5.06
C HIS A 339 -12.84 -14.79 -3.75
N ASN A 340 -12.15 -13.84 -3.24
CA ASN A 340 -11.38 -13.94 -1.99
C ASN A 340 -12.14 -14.51 -0.78
N GLY A 341 -13.29 -15.13 -1.01
CA GLY A 341 -14.20 -15.61 0.03
C GLY A 341 -14.61 -14.48 0.96
N ILE A 342 -14.68 -13.25 0.47
CA ILE A 342 -14.82 -12.04 1.26
C ILE A 342 -16.14 -11.39 0.85
N TYR A 343 -17.10 -11.40 1.77
CA TYR A 343 -18.32 -10.62 1.72
C TYR A 343 -18.01 -9.14 1.91
N LEU A 344 -17.39 -8.51 0.92
CA LEU A 344 -17.02 -7.10 0.97
C LEU A 344 -17.12 -6.50 -0.43
N ASP A 345 -17.50 -5.22 -0.51
CA ASP A 345 -17.43 -4.44 -1.73
C ASP A 345 -16.03 -4.49 -2.35
N ASP A 346 -15.92 -4.35 -3.67
CA ASP A 346 -14.66 -4.44 -4.40
C ASP A 346 -13.56 -3.52 -3.84
N GLU A 347 -13.94 -2.38 -3.26
CA GLU A 347 -13.03 -1.43 -2.63
C GLU A 347 -12.44 -1.93 -1.30
N GLU A 348 -13.12 -2.87 -0.63
CA GLU A 348 -12.70 -3.43 0.66
C GLU A 348 -11.88 -4.72 0.51
N ARG A 349 -11.72 -5.26 -0.72
CA ARG A 349 -11.01 -6.50 -1.02
C ARG A 349 -9.51 -6.43 -0.70
N CYS A 350 -8.97 -7.56 -0.31
CA CYS A 350 -7.54 -7.73 -0.03
C CYS A 350 -6.86 -8.51 -1.15
N ASP A 351 -6.17 -7.82 -2.09
CA ASP A 351 -5.45 -8.47 -3.20
C ASP A 351 -4.27 -9.35 -2.74
N TYR A 352 -3.84 -9.23 -1.48
CA TYR A 352 -2.79 -10.10 -0.93
C TYR A 352 -3.25 -11.56 -0.92
N GLY A 353 -4.51 -11.80 -0.56
CA GLY A 353 -5.11 -13.14 -0.58
C GLY A 353 -5.16 -13.78 -1.97
N ILE A 354 -5.27 -13.00 -3.05
CA ILE A 354 -5.35 -13.55 -4.42
C ILE A 354 -4.01 -14.16 -4.88
N LYS A 355 -2.89 -13.56 -4.51
CA LYS A 355 -1.56 -13.95 -5.03
C LYS A 355 -0.86 -15.05 -4.22
N HIS A 356 -1.31 -15.27 -2.98
CA HIS A 356 -0.68 -16.19 -2.02
C HIS A 356 -1.71 -17.08 -1.34
N THR A 357 -2.76 -17.44 -2.07
CA THR A 357 -3.93 -18.16 -1.55
C THR A 357 -3.54 -19.48 -0.88
N ASP A 358 -2.71 -20.29 -1.54
CA ASP A 358 -2.30 -21.60 -1.01
C ASP A 358 -1.46 -21.45 0.25
N GLU A 359 -0.48 -20.53 0.25
CA GLU A 359 0.39 -20.26 1.40
C GLU A 359 -0.42 -19.72 2.60
N LEU A 360 -1.38 -18.83 2.35
CA LEU A 360 -2.28 -18.31 3.38
C LEU A 360 -3.19 -19.40 3.94
N ASN A 361 -3.78 -20.23 3.08
CA ASN A 361 -4.67 -21.31 3.49
C ASN A 361 -3.91 -22.36 4.30
N GLU A 362 -2.70 -22.73 3.86
CA GLU A 362 -1.87 -23.65 4.61
C GLU A 362 -1.51 -23.10 6.00
N TYR A 363 -1.06 -21.83 6.06
CA TYR A 363 -0.75 -21.17 7.31
C TYR A 363 -1.96 -21.13 8.26
N VAL A 364 -3.13 -20.66 7.76
CA VAL A 364 -4.33 -20.54 8.59
C VAL A 364 -4.78 -21.91 9.11
N ASN A 365 -4.74 -22.94 8.26
CA ASN A 365 -5.10 -24.31 8.68
C ASN A 365 -4.18 -24.83 9.79
N GLN A 366 -2.87 -24.69 9.64
CA GLN A 366 -1.89 -25.09 10.66
C GLN A 366 -2.07 -24.31 11.96
N MET A 367 -2.32 -23.00 11.87
CA MET A 367 -2.56 -22.14 13.01
C MET A 367 -3.85 -22.54 13.76
N MET A 368 -4.96 -22.82 13.05
CA MET A 368 -6.20 -23.29 13.65
C MET A 368 -6.00 -24.61 14.39
N GLN A 369 -5.30 -25.58 13.82
CA GLN A 369 -4.99 -26.87 14.47
C GLN A 369 -4.14 -26.69 15.73
N ARG A 370 -3.20 -25.73 15.74
CA ARG A 370 -2.44 -25.39 16.95
C ARG A 370 -3.33 -24.75 18.01
N MET A 371 -4.10 -23.74 17.62
CA MET A 371 -4.97 -23.00 18.53
C MET A 371 -6.09 -23.86 19.13
N ASN A 372 -6.58 -24.86 18.37
CA ASN A 372 -7.61 -25.77 18.84
C ASN A 372 -7.16 -26.63 20.06
N LYS A 373 -5.86 -26.66 20.36
CA LYS A 373 -5.32 -27.31 21.57
C LYS A 373 -5.51 -26.47 22.85
N THR A 374 -5.62 -25.14 22.69
CA THR A 374 -5.74 -24.19 23.80
C THR A 374 -7.12 -23.53 23.89
N ILE A 375 -7.73 -23.29 22.74
CA ILE A 375 -9.10 -22.75 22.59
C ILE A 375 -9.88 -23.71 21.70
N LYS A 376 -10.92 -24.32 22.21
CA LYS A 376 -11.80 -25.18 21.40
C LYS A 376 -12.46 -24.34 20.30
N LEU A 377 -12.16 -24.66 19.04
CA LEU A 377 -12.74 -24.01 17.87
C LEU A 377 -13.92 -24.82 17.35
N ASN A 378 -15.04 -24.16 17.02
CA ASN A 378 -16.23 -24.79 16.46
C ASN A 378 -16.61 -24.04 15.16
N LEU A 379 -16.44 -24.68 14.01
CA LEU A 379 -16.89 -24.12 12.73
C LEU A 379 -18.42 -24.23 12.65
N LEU A 380 -19.11 -23.09 12.51
CA LEU A 380 -20.56 -23.05 12.30
C LEU A 380 -20.93 -22.99 10.82
N THR A 381 -20.14 -22.29 10.02
CA THR A 381 -20.38 -22.18 8.59
C THR A 381 -19.36 -23.04 7.80
N LYS A 382 -19.61 -23.22 6.51
CA LYS A 382 -18.68 -23.94 5.63
C LYS A 382 -17.28 -23.36 5.73
N SER A 383 -16.27 -24.21 5.62
CA SER A 383 -14.86 -23.83 5.64
C SER A 383 -14.04 -24.90 4.91
N ILE A 384 -12.95 -24.49 4.29
CA ILE A 384 -11.95 -25.43 3.73
C ILE A 384 -11.00 -25.97 4.81
N TYR A 385 -10.98 -25.33 6.00
CA TYR A 385 -10.09 -25.69 7.09
C TYR A 385 -10.63 -26.86 7.91
N THR A 386 -9.68 -27.62 8.47
CA THR A 386 -9.97 -28.75 9.36
C THR A 386 -9.42 -28.47 10.76
N LEU A 387 -10.20 -28.83 11.80
CA LEU A 387 -9.86 -28.60 13.21
C LEU A 387 -9.19 -29.80 13.87
#